data_229f1d60f0764f8dcb5bd281ee8fd7c0
#
_entry.id   229f1d60f0764f8dcb5bd281ee8fd7c0
#
_cell.length_a   1.000
_cell.length_b   1.000
_cell.length_c   1.000
_cell.angle_alpha   90.00
_cell.angle_beta   90.00
_cell.angle_gamma   90.00
#
_symmetry.space_group_name_H-M   'P 1'
#
loop_
_entity.id
_entity.type
_entity.pdbx_description
1 polymer ?
#
loop_
_entity_poly.entity_id
_entity_poly.type
_entity_poly.pdbx_seq_one_letter_code
_entity_poly.pdbx_strand_id
1 'polypeptide(L)'
;MTKKNWKQGELIDLEILDLNDAGDGVGRWQERVVFVPDTVPGDRAVVRLVNVKPNYAHAKLKQLLKPSPHRIRPSCIVADKCGGCQWQHIDYEYQLTAKRNQVIQALERIGGFVQPPVDPVLSTLECLGYRNKATYPVGLSHTLAVQAGYYQKGSHQLINLNQCPVQDPRLNPLLLEVKQDIQKRSWQVYNEQRHTGLVRHLGLRIGRRTGEILLTLVVKDWNLPGIQDQAQEWLKRYPQLVGVCLNRNPERTNAIFGLETRCIAGLPYLREKFAELEFQVRPDTFFQVHTETAEALLQVIQSELNLQGSEVLLDTYCGIGTLTLPLAKQVKKAMGLELQPEAVEQAILNAKHNHIQNVCFYTGAVEKLFPQMEISPDIVLLDPPRKGCDRTVIETLLKSKPPRIVYVSCKVATLARDLKLLCQNGVYSLTRVQPADFFGQTAHVEAAAFLVLSEFNKGTNSLTT
;
A
#
# COMPACT_ATOMS: atom_id res chain seq x y z
N MET A 1 -38.30 1.19 27.60
CA MET A 1 -38.43 0.55 26.28
C MET A 1 -37.55 -0.69 26.23
N THR A 2 -38.08 -1.85 26.15
CA THR A 2 -37.35 -3.13 26.07
C THR A 2 -36.50 -3.13 24.79
N LYS A 3 -35.18 -3.18 24.92
CA LYS A 3 -34.25 -3.33 23.78
C LYS A 3 -34.64 -4.59 23.01
N LYS A 4 -35.30 -4.41 21.86
CA LYS A 4 -35.63 -5.52 20.97
C LYS A 4 -34.33 -6.28 20.64
N ASN A 5 -34.27 -7.58 20.93
CA ASN A 5 -33.14 -8.41 20.61
C ASN A 5 -32.98 -8.49 19.08
N TRP A 6 -31.84 -8.08 18.56
CA TRP A 6 -31.51 -8.24 17.16
C TRP A 6 -31.47 -9.72 16.81
N LYS A 7 -32.06 -10.08 15.67
CA LYS A 7 -32.03 -11.45 15.18
C LYS A 7 -31.24 -11.53 13.88
N GLN A 8 -30.36 -12.53 13.81
CA GLN A 8 -29.72 -12.87 12.55
C GLN A 8 -30.80 -13.21 11.50
N GLY A 9 -30.63 -12.71 10.27
CA GLY A 9 -31.61 -12.87 9.21
C GLY A 9 -32.68 -11.76 9.14
N GLU A 10 -32.80 -10.90 10.17
CA GLU A 10 -33.77 -9.79 10.20
C GLU A 10 -33.48 -8.78 9.09
N LEU A 11 -34.54 -8.29 8.45
CA LEU A 11 -34.49 -7.20 7.49
C LEU A 11 -34.79 -5.89 8.21
N ILE A 12 -33.93 -4.88 8.01
CA ILE A 12 -34.09 -3.54 8.57
C ILE A 12 -33.94 -2.50 7.48
N ASP A 13 -34.66 -1.39 7.60
CA ASP A 13 -34.47 -0.17 6.82
C ASP A 13 -33.38 0.66 7.52
N LEU A 14 -32.34 1.03 6.79
CA LEU A 14 -31.15 1.67 7.33
C LEU A 14 -30.68 2.80 6.43
N GLU A 15 -30.37 3.92 7.03
CA GLU A 15 -29.62 5.01 6.38
C GLU A 15 -28.13 4.84 6.64
N ILE A 16 -27.33 4.99 5.60
CA ILE A 16 -25.87 4.92 5.66
C ILE A 16 -25.34 6.33 5.91
N LEU A 17 -24.59 6.48 7.00
CA LEU A 17 -24.14 7.78 7.50
C LEU A 17 -22.64 8.03 7.28
N ASP A 18 -21.82 6.98 7.26
CA ASP A 18 -20.35 7.07 7.22
C ASP A 18 -19.75 5.82 6.54
N LEU A 19 -18.42 5.79 6.40
CA LEU A 19 -17.64 4.66 5.95
C LEU A 19 -16.60 4.27 7.03
N ASN A 20 -16.38 2.96 7.21
CA ASN A 20 -15.31 2.47 8.09
C ASN A 20 -13.98 2.29 7.33
N ASP A 21 -12.91 1.94 8.06
CA ASP A 21 -11.56 1.69 7.51
C ASP A 21 -11.44 0.40 6.68
N ALA A 22 -12.45 -0.48 6.73
CA ALA A 22 -12.57 -1.65 5.85
C ALA A 22 -13.29 -1.31 4.53
N GLY A 23 -13.92 -0.14 4.43
CA GLY A 23 -14.65 0.32 3.27
C GLY A 23 -16.15 0.02 3.32
N ASP A 24 -16.67 -0.50 4.43
CA ASP A 24 -18.09 -0.75 4.60
C ASP A 24 -18.83 0.53 4.99
N GLY A 25 -20.05 0.71 4.48
CA GLY A 25 -20.96 1.74 4.97
C GLY A 25 -21.36 1.50 6.41
N VAL A 26 -21.53 2.57 7.15
CA VAL A 26 -21.89 2.60 8.58
C VAL A 26 -23.22 3.26 8.76
N GLY A 27 -24.18 2.54 9.31
CA GLY A 27 -25.45 3.08 9.75
C GLY A 27 -25.73 2.80 11.23
N ARG A 28 -26.81 3.38 11.75
CA ARG A 28 -27.27 3.13 13.12
C ARG A 28 -28.70 2.65 13.13
N TRP A 29 -28.94 1.56 13.84
CA TRP A 29 -30.28 1.05 14.08
C TRP A 29 -30.47 0.77 15.57
N GLN A 30 -31.48 1.38 16.18
CA GLN A 30 -31.70 1.34 17.63
C GLN A 30 -30.41 1.65 18.43
N GLU A 31 -29.72 2.73 18.06
CA GLU A 31 -28.47 3.22 18.65
C GLU A 31 -27.23 2.30 18.50
N ARG A 32 -27.37 1.17 17.83
CA ARG A 32 -26.25 0.25 17.57
C ARG A 32 -25.70 0.42 16.15
N VAL A 33 -24.43 0.14 15.99
CA VAL A 33 -23.74 0.27 14.70
C VAL A 33 -24.03 -0.92 13.80
N VAL A 34 -24.31 -0.66 12.52
CA VAL A 34 -24.47 -1.67 11.48
C VAL A 34 -23.50 -1.40 10.36
N PHE A 35 -22.64 -2.37 10.04
CA PHE A 35 -21.70 -2.31 8.92
C PHE A 35 -22.31 -3.02 7.71
N VAL A 36 -22.30 -2.34 6.56
CA VAL A 36 -22.93 -2.80 5.32
C VAL A 36 -22.00 -2.61 4.15
N PRO A 37 -21.32 -3.65 3.64
CA PRO A 37 -20.54 -3.58 2.42
C PRO A 37 -21.37 -3.09 1.23
N ASP A 38 -20.69 -2.50 0.22
CA ASP A 38 -21.27 -2.05 -1.05
C ASP A 38 -22.32 -0.93 -0.91
N THR A 39 -22.30 -0.19 0.19
CA THR A 39 -23.16 0.99 0.42
C THR A 39 -22.35 2.28 0.48
N VAL A 40 -23.03 3.40 0.26
CA VAL A 40 -22.46 4.76 0.19
C VAL A 40 -23.18 5.64 1.21
N PRO A 41 -22.51 6.53 1.93
CA PRO A 41 -23.17 7.51 2.80
C PRO A 41 -24.22 8.32 2.03
N GLY A 42 -25.43 8.41 2.62
CA GLY A 42 -26.62 8.95 1.97
C GLY A 42 -27.51 7.91 1.28
N ASP A 43 -27.08 6.64 1.17
CA ASP A 43 -27.97 5.56 0.77
C ASP A 43 -29.00 5.28 1.86
N ARG A 44 -30.28 5.07 1.46
CA ARG A 44 -31.28 4.41 2.29
C ARG A 44 -31.57 3.04 1.71
N ALA A 45 -31.43 2.00 2.52
CA ALA A 45 -31.45 0.63 2.02
C ALA A 45 -32.12 -0.36 2.99
N VAL A 46 -32.74 -1.39 2.43
CA VAL A 46 -33.11 -2.60 3.20
C VAL A 46 -31.88 -3.50 3.26
N VAL A 47 -31.45 -3.82 4.49
CA VAL A 47 -30.29 -4.66 4.73
C VAL A 47 -30.69 -5.86 5.58
N ARG A 48 -30.05 -7.02 5.36
CA ARG A 48 -30.24 -8.24 6.15
C ARG A 48 -29.11 -8.42 7.13
N LEU A 49 -29.39 -8.51 8.42
CA LEU A 49 -28.41 -8.79 9.45
C LEU A 49 -27.81 -10.19 9.26
N VAL A 50 -26.48 -10.28 9.17
CA VAL A 50 -25.75 -11.53 8.91
C VAL A 50 -25.01 -12.02 10.15
N ASN A 51 -24.33 -11.13 10.86
CA ASN A 51 -23.60 -11.43 12.07
C ASN A 51 -23.95 -10.37 13.12
N VAL A 52 -24.57 -10.81 14.20
CA VAL A 52 -25.10 -9.93 15.25
C VAL A 52 -24.27 -10.09 16.52
N LYS A 53 -23.76 -8.97 17.03
CA LYS A 53 -23.03 -8.85 18.30
C LYS A 53 -23.80 -7.92 19.25
N PRO A 54 -23.47 -7.88 20.55
CA PRO A 54 -24.19 -7.04 21.51
C PRO A 54 -24.26 -5.55 21.11
N ASN A 55 -23.17 -4.98 20.55
CA ASN A 55 -23.04 -3.56 20.29
C ASN A 55 -23.03 -3.19 18.80
N TYR A 56 -22.89 -4.17 17.89
CA TYR A 56 -22.85 -3.94 16.45
C TYR A 56 -23.34 -5.16 15.66
N ALA A 57 -23.62 -4.96 14.38
CA ALA A 57 -23.90 -6.05 13.45
C ALA A 57 -23.23 -5.82 12.10
N HIS A 58 -22.94 -6.90 11.39
CA HIS A 58 -22.68 -6.88 9.95
C HIS A 58 -23.94 -7.26 9.22
N ALA A 59 -24.22 -6.56 8.14
CA ALA A 59 -25.39 -6.79 7.31
C ALA A 59 -25.02 -6.89 5.82
N LYS A 60 -25.92 -7.42 5.03
CA LYS A 60 -25.79 -7.50 3.57
C LYS A 60 -26.88 -6.65 2.93
N LEU A 61 -26.50 -5.79 1.99
CA LEU A 61 -27.42 -5.03 1.17
C LEU A 61 -28.40 -5.96 0.44
N LYS A 62 -29.68 -5.68 0.53
CA LYS A 62 -30.76 -6.42 -0.15
C LYS A 62 -31.44 -5.59 -1.20
N GLN A 63 -31.80 -4.36 -0.86
CA GLN A 63 -32.48 -3.45 -1.76
C GLN A 63 -32.04 -2.02 -1.45
N LEU A 64 -31.74 -1.27 -2.49
CA LEU A 64 -31.50 0.14 -2.39
C LEU A 64 -32.86 0.86 -2.55
N LEU A 65 -33.28 1.60 -1.52
CA LEU A 65 -34.55 2.35 -1.52
C LEU A 65 -34.36 3.74 -2.13
N LYS A 66 -33.28 4.40 -1.72
CA LYS A 66 -32.88 5.72 -2.26
C LYS A 66 -31.35 5.71 -2.41
N PRO A 67 -30.83 5.87 -3.63
CA PRO A 67 -29.38 5.95 -3.84
C PRO A 67 -28.83 7.28 -3.33
N SER A 68 -27.62 7.24 -2.80
CA SER A 68 -26.79 8.42 -2.50
C SER A 68 -26.48 9.22 -3.77
N PRO A 69 -26.37 10.56 -3.73
CA PRO A 69 -25.88 11.36 -4.85
C PRO A 69 -24.41 11.01 -5.21
N HIS A 70 -23.65 10.44 -4.29
CA HIS A 70 -22.25 10.00 -4.50
C HIS A 70 -22.11 8.59 -5.03
N ARG A 71 -23.23 7.90 -5.32
CA ARG A 71 -23.21 6.58 -5.92
C ARG A 71 -23.04 6.67 -7.42
N ILE A 72 -22.04 5.94 -7.96
CA ILE A 72 -21.79 5.83 -9.39
C ILE A 72 -21.85 4.37 -9.85
N ARG A 73 -21.93 4.17 -11.16
CA ARG A 73 -21.76 2.85 -11.77
C ARG A 73 -20.28 2.49 -11.80
N PRO A 74 -19.86 1.32 -11.25
CA PRO A 74 -18.48 0.87 -11.32
C PRO A 74 -17.96 0.74 -12.77
N SER A 75 -16.72 1.15 -13.00
CA SER A 75 -16.02 0.92 -14.28
C SER A 75 -15.62 -0.55 -14.48
N CYS A 76 -15.45 -1.29 -13.38
CA CYS A 76 -15.09 -2.70 -13.39
C CYS A 76 -16.34 -3.60 -13.43
N ILE A 77 -16.41 -4.48 -14.44
CA ILE A 77 -17.55 -5.39 -14.63
C ILE A 77 -17.70 -6.48 -13.54
N VAL A 78 -16.68 -6.66 -12.72
CA VAL A 78 -16.66 -7.63 -11.57
C VAL A 78 -16.52 -6.93 -10.23
N ALA A 79 -16.78 -5.63 -10.14
CA ALA A 79 -16.64 -4.85 -8.91
C ALA A 79 -17.52 -5.36 -7.77
N ASP A 80 -18.69 -5.93 -8.10
CA ASP A 80 -19.62 -6.55 -7.15
C ASP A 80 -19.08 -7.83 -6.49
N LYS A 81 -18.13 -8.52 -7.15
CA LYS A 81 -17.59 -9.82 -6.74
C LYS A 81 -16.13 -9.74 -6.28
N CYS A 82 -15.31 -8.95 -6.99
CA CYS A 82 -13.87 -8.88 -6.77
C CYS A 82 -13.54 -8.22 -5.42
N GLY A 83 -12.64 -8.84 -4.64
CA GLY A 83 -12.14 -8.30 -3.37
C GLY A 83 -11.05 -7.23 -3.50
N GLY A 84 -10.60 -6.90 -4.73
CA GLY A 84 -9.50 -5.96 -4.94
C GLY A 84 -9.86 -4.49 -4.71
N CYS A 85 -11.14 -4.12 -4.87
CA CYS A 85 -11.63 -2.75 -4.72
C CYS A 85 -12.90 -2.73 -3.87
N GLN A 86 -12.97 -1.80 -2.91
CA GLN A 86 -14.13 -1.63 -2.05
C GLN A 86 -15.07 -0.51 -2.52
N TRP A 87 -14.55 0.51 -3.23
CA TRP A 87 -15.22 1.78 -3.47
C TRP A 87 -15.48 2.15 -4.94
N GLN A 88 -15.43 1.20 -5.87
CA GLN A 88 -15.72 1.47 -7.30
C GLN A 88 -17.13 2.04 -7.56
N HIS A 89 -18.04 1.90 -6.63
CA HIS A 89 -19.40 2.42 -6.69
C HIS A 89 -19.59 3.80 -6.01
N ILE A 90 -18.49 4.41 -5.56
CA ILE A 90 -18.45 5.74 -4.94
C ILE A 90 -17.73 6.71 -5.88
N ASP A 91 -18.25 7.92 -6.08
CA ASP A 91 -17.56 8.94 -6.85
C ASP A 91 -16.19 9.29 -6.23
N TYR A 92 -15.22 9.65 -7.06
CA TYR A 92 -13.85 9.75 -6.62
C TYR A 92 -13.60 10.92 -5.66
N GLU A 93 -14.27 12.04 -5.85
CA GLU A 93 -14.13 13.20 -4.96
C GLU A 93 -14.65 12.86 -3.56
N TYR A 94 -15.75 12.11 -3.50
CA TYR A 94 -16.24 11.61 -2.21
C TYR A 94 -15.30 10.59 -1.57
N GLN A 95 -14.63 9.72 -2.37
CA GLN A 95 -13.60 8.83 -1.84
C GLN A 95 -12.47 9.63 -1.15
N LEU A 96 -12.01 10.74 -1.75
CA LEU A 96 -10.99 11.60 -1.15
C LEU A 96 -11.48 12.25 0.15
N THR A 97 -12.72 12.74 0.16
CA THR A 97 -13.36 13.29 1.37
C THR A 97 -13.43 12.24 2.48
N ALA A 98 -13.88 11.02 2.17
CA ALA A 98 -13.98 9.93 3.13
C ALA A 98 -12.60 9.54 3.69
N LYS A 99 -11.55 9.47 2.86
CA LYS A 99 -10.17 9.19 3.29
C LYS A 99 -9.63 10.26 4.23
N ARG A 100 -9.88 11.54 3.94
CA ARG A 100 -9.51 12.62 4.85
C ARG A 100 -10.20 12.47 6.20
N ASN A 101 -11.49 12.21 6.20
CA ASN A 101 -12.28 12.01 7.41
C ASN A 101 -11.79 10.81 8.23
N GLN A 102 -11.37 9.70 7.60
CA GLN A 102 -10.75 8.56 8.29
C GLN A 102 -9.48 8.97 9.04
N VAL A 103 -8.63 9.80 8.43
CA VAL A 103 -7.41 10.30 9.08
C VAL A 103 -7.76 11.18 10.27
N ILE A 104 -8.68 12.15 10.11
CA ILE A 104 -9.14 13.02 11.18
C ILE A 104 -9.70 12.19 12.34
N GLN A 105 -10.64 11.29 12.08
CA GLN A 105 -11.27 10.46 13.11
C GLN A 105 -10.26 9.57 13.86
N ALA A 106 -9.25 9.01 13.18
CA ALA A 106 -8.22 8.23 13.83
C ALA A 106 -7.35 9.09 14.77
N LEU A 107 -6.95 10.28 14.31
CA LEU A 107 -6.17 11.21 15.11
C LEU A 107 -6.94 11.71 16.33
N GLU A 108 -8.23 12.00 16.19
CA GLU A 108 -9.08 12.43 17.30
C GLU A 108 -9.34 11.30 18.30
N ARG A 109 -9.83 10.15 17.82
CA ARG A 109 -10.32 9.05 18.71
C ARG A 109 -9.21 8.23 19.31
N ILE A 110 -8.14 7.95 18.55
CA ILE A 110 -7.01 7.13 18.98
C ILE A 110 -5.86 8.02 19.47
N GLY A 111 -5.52 9.03 18.68
CA GLY A 111 -4.45 9.98 18.97
C GLY A 111 -4.77 10.93 20.11
N GLY A 112 -6.03 11.28 20.30
CA GLY A 112 -6.48 12.27 21.29
C GLY A 112 -6.18 13.72 20.88
N PHE A 113 -5.91 13.96 19.59
CA PHE A 113 -5.69 15.32 19.08
C PHE A 113 -7.02 16.06 18.94
N VAL A 114 -7.03 17.32 19.30
CA VAL A 114 -8.19 18.22 19.10
C VAL A 114 -7.95 18.97 17.80
N GLN A 115 -8.88 18.86 16.84
CA GLN A 115 -8.78 19.51 15.52
C GLN A 115 -7.40 19.32 14.87
N PRO A 116 -7.00 18.07 14.57
CA PRO A 116 -5.69 17.80 14.01
C PRO A 116 -5.49 18.51 12.66
N PRO A 117 -4.28 19.00 12.36
CA PRO A 117 -3.97 19.78 11.15
C PRO A 117 -3.90 18.86 9.91
N VAL A 118 -5.04 18.34 9.45
CA VAL A 118 -5.13 17.41 8.33
C VAL A 118 -5.51 18.15 7.05
N ASP A 119 -4.62 18.11 6.07
CA ASP A 119 -4.82 18.69 4.75
C ASP A 119 -5.86 17.92 3.92
N PRO A 120 -6.33 18.49 2.79
CA PRO A 120 -7.00 17.72 1.75
C PRO A 120 -6.15 16.57 1.27
N VAL A 121 -6.79 15.46 0.81
CA VAL A 121 -6.06 14.29 0.31
C VAL A 121 -5.31 14.63 -0.97
N LEU A 122 -4.01 14.37 -0.99
CA LEU A 122 -3.18 14.48 -2.17
C LEU A 122 -3.58 13.40 -3.18
N SER A 123 -3.85 13.79 -4.40
CA SER A 123 -4.30 12.93 -5.48
C SER A 123 -3.86 13.50 -6.82
N THR A 124 -3.57 12.64 -7.78
CA THR A 124 -3.32 13.01 -9.18
C THR A 124 -4.60 13.05 -10.02
N LEU A 125 -5.77 12.86 -9.39
CA LEU A 125 -7.09 12.73 -10.02
C LEU A 125 -7.24 11.46 -10.90
N GLU A 126 -6.18 10.72 -11.17
CA GLU A 126 -6.20 9.45 -11.87
C GLU A 126 -6.48 8.29 -10.90
N CYS A 127 -7.74 7.94 -10.73
CA CYS A 127 -8.15 6.85 -9.84
C CYS A 127 -8.17 5.47 -10.50
N LEU A 128 -7.84 5.39 -11.79
CA LEU A 128 -7.75 4.18 -12.61
C LEU A 128 -6.43 4.17 -13.38
N GLY A 129 -5.97 2.99 -13.80
CA GLY A 129 -4.75 2.82 -14.60
C GLY A 129 -3.44 3.18 -13.90
N TYR A 130 -3.47 3.52 -12.63
CA TYR A 130 -2.33 4.04 -11.88
C TYR A 130 -1.38 2.96 -11.36
N ARG A 131 -1.90 1.75 -11.09
CA ARG A 131 -1.18 0.72 -10.34
C ARG A 131 -0.11 0.05 -11.20
N ASN A 132 1.14 0.22 -10.81
CA ASN A 132 2.32 -0.27 -11.53
C ASN A 132 2.73 -1.72 -11.19
N LYS A 133 2.09 -2.35 -10.22
CA LYS A 133 2.35 -3.74 -9.80
C LYS A 133 1.07 -4.52 -9.64
N ALA A 134 1.02 -5.69 -10.25
CA ALA A 134 -0.04 -6.67 -10.12
C ALA A 134 0.54 -8.02 -9.73
N THR A 135 -0.07 -8.71 -8.78
CA THR A 135 0.28 -10.09 -8.44
C THR A 135 -1.00 -10.89 -8.31
N TYR A 136 -1.16 -11.84 -9.22
CA TYR A 136 -2.37 -12.63 -9.37
C TYR A 136 -2.13 -14.06 -8.88
N PRO A 137 -2.90 -14.59 -7.94
CA PRO A 137 -2.98 -16.03 -7.74
C PRO A 137 -3.39 -16.71 -9.05
N VAL A 138 -2.76 -17.84 -9.34
CA VAL A 138 -3.06 -18.70 -10.49
C VAL A 138 -3.85 -19.90 -9.99
N GLY A 139 -4.94 -20.23 -10.66
CA GLY A 139 -5.83 -21.34 -10.29
C GLY A 139 -6.35 -22.08 -11.52
N LEU A 140 -7.16 -23.10 -11.28
CA LEU A 140 -7.89 -23.84 -12.31
C LEU A 140 -9.39 -23.62 -12.18
N SER A 141 -10.09 -23.49 -13.30
CA SER A 141 -11.55 -23.54 -13.35
C SER A 141 -12.06 -24.96 -13.15
N HIS A 142 -13.37 -25.12 -13.04
CA HIS A 142 -14.00 -26.45 -13.03
C HIS A 142 -13.75 -27.25 -14.33
N THR A 143 -13.47 -26.56 -15.44
CA THR A 143 -13.09 -27.17 -16.72
C THR A 143 -11.59 -27.34 -16.90
N LEU A 144 -10.80 -27.20 -15.83
CA LEU A 144 -9.34 -27.28 -15.82
C LEU A 144 -8.63 -26.19 -16.67
N ALA A 145 -9.33 -25.12 -17.02
CA ALA A 145 -8.71 -23.99 -17.68
C ALA A 145 -7.92 -23.13 -16.67
N VAL A 146 -6.73 -22.70 -17.06
CA VAL A 146 -5.88 -21.84 -16.23
C VAL A 146 -6.52 -20.46 -16.07
N GLN A 147 -6.63 -20.02 -14.85
CA GLN A 147 -7.15 -18.73 -14.42
C GLN A 147 -6.11 -17.94 -13.64
N ALA A 148 -6.11 -16.63 -13.79
CA ALA A 148 -5.39 -15.72 -12.91
C ALA A 148 -6.27 -14.48 -12.64
N GLY A 149 -6.19 -13.93 -11.44
CA GLY A 149 -7.00 -12.77 -11.07
C GLY A 149 -6.97 -12.54 -9.57
N TYR A 150 -8.04 -12.01 -9.01
CA TYR A 150 -8.13 -11.78 -7.57
C TYR A 150 -9.20 -12.66 -6.92
N TYR A 151 -9.12 -12.81 -5.61
CA TYR A 151 -10.14 -13.54 -4.86
C TYR A 151 -11.44 -12.75 -4.76
N GLN A 152 -12.54 -13.47 -4.75
CA GLN A 152 -13.87 -12.93 -4.45
C GLN A 152 -13.90 -12.41 -3.01
N LYS A 153 -14.67 -11.34 -2.78
CA LYS A 153 -14.90 -10.78 -1.43
C LYS A 153 -15.23 -11.87 -0.42
N GLY A 154 -14.46 -11.95 0.68
CA GLY A 154 -14.67 -12.88 1.77
C GLY A 154 -14.49 -14.37 1.44
N SER A 155 -13.80 -14.72 0.35
CA SER A 155 -13.53 -16.11 -0.03
C SER A 155 -12.18 -16.30 -0.72
N HIS A 156 -11.76 -17.55 -0.90
CA HIS A 156 -10.61 -17.94 -1.74
C HIS A 156 -11.03 -18.36 -3.15
N GLN A 157 -12.28 -18.10 -3.56
CA GLN A 157 -12.71 -18.35 -4.93
C GLN A 157 -12.07 -17.33 -5.87
N LEU A 158 -11.36 -17.82 -6.89
CA LEU A 158 -10.67 -16.99 -7.85
C LEU A 158 -11.65 -16.40 -8.88
N ILE A 159 -11.55 -15.09 -9.11
CA ILE A 159 -12.18 -14.39 -10.22
C ILE A 159 -11.14 -14.25 -11.32
N ASN A 160 -11.38 -14.93 -12.44
CA ASN A 160 -10.49 -14.85 -13.59
C ASN A 160 -10.58 -13.46 -14.25
N LEU A 161 -9.44 -12.82 -14.45
CA LEU A 161 -9.34 -11.50 -15.04
C LEU A 161 -8.53 -11.55 -16.34
N ASN A 162 -8.99 -10.81 -17.36
CA ASN A 162 -8.23 -10.52 -18.57
C ASN A 162 -7.74 -9.06 -18.57
N GLN A 163 -8.36 -8.23 -17.76
CA GLN A 163 -7.99 -6.83 -17.55
C GLN A 163 -8.41 -6.38 -16.15
N CYS A 164 -7.74 -5.37 -15.64
CA CYS A 164 -8.09 -4.73 -14.37
C CYS A 164 -8.01 -3.20 -14.53
N PRO A 165 -9.11 -2.45 -14.36
CA PRO A 165 -9.11 -1.01 -14.67
C PRO A 165 -8.24 -0.16 -13.74
N VAL A 166 -7.91 -0.63 -12.53
CA VAL A 166 -7.00 0.12 -11.63
C VAL A 166 -5.52 -0.09 -11.94
N GLN A 167 -5.20 -1.11 -12.71
CA GLN A 167 -3.82 -1.40 -13.11
C GLN A 167 -3.46 -0.70 -14.41
N ASP A 168 -2.16 -0.47 -14.59
CA ASP A 168 -1.65 0.05 -15.85
C ASP A 168 -2.14 -0.85 -17.02
N PRO A 169 -2.85 -0.30 -18.01
CA PRO A 169 -3.45 -1.09 -19.08
C PRO A 169 -2.43 -1.85 -19.93
N ARG A 170 -1.15 -1.40 -19.95
CA ARG A 170 -0.06 -2.09 -20.66
C ARG A 170 0.26 -3.48 -20.10
N LEU A 171 -0.20 -3.80 -18.87
CA LEU A 171 -0.04 -5.12 -18.25
C LEU A 171 -1.10 -6.14 -18.71
N ASN A 172 -2.24 -5.69 -19.24
CA ASN A 172 -3.36 -6.57 -19.57
C ASN A 172 -3.04 -7.64 -20.64
N PRO A 173 -2.32 -7.33 -21.74
CA PRO A 173 -1.95 -8.36 -22.74
C PRO A 173 -1.15 -9.51 -22.12
N LEU A 174 -0.16 -9.19 -21.27
CA LEU A 174 0.66 -10.19 -20.58
C LEU A 174 -0.17 -11.05 -19.62
N LEU A 175 -1.11 -10.45 -18.88
CA LEU A 175 -2.01 -11.21 -18.01
C LEU A 175 -2.79 -12.27 -18.81
N LEU A 176 -3.30 -11.91 -19.99
CA LEU A 176 -4.09 -12.82 -20.83
C LEU A 176 -3.22 -13.94 -21.41
N GLU A 177 -2.10 -13.58 -22.04
CA GLU A 177 -1.30 -14.52 -22.82
C GLU A 177 -0.47 -15.45 -21.95
N VAL A 178 0.10 -14.97 -20.83
CA VAL A 178 0.84 -15.85 -19.90
C VAL A 178 -0.05 -16.96 -19.33
N LYS A 179 -1.33 -16.69 -19.06
CA LYS A 179 -2.29 -17.75 -18.68
C LYS A 179 -2.43 -18.82 -19.76
N GLN A 180 -2.55 -18.37 -21.03
CA GLN A 180 -2.66 -19.28 -22.16
C GLN A 180 -1.39 -20.13 -22.35
N ASP A 181 -0.22 -19.51 -22.16
CA ASP A 181 1.04 -20.21 -22.30
C ASP A 181 1.27 -21.21 -21.14
N ILE A 182 0.87 -20.87 -19.89
CA ILE A 182 0.82 -21.84 -18.76
C ILE A 182 -0.03 -23.06 -19.14
N GLN A 183 -1.21 -22.82 -19.74
CA GLN A 183 -2.11 -23.88 -20.21
C GLN A 183 -1.48 -24.73 -21.32
N LYS A 184 -0.91 -24.10 -22.36
CA LYS A 184 -0.26 -24.78 -23.49
C LYS A 184 0.90 -25.62 -23.08
N ARG A 185 1.73 -25.13 -22.13
CA ARG A 185 2.89 -25.83 -21.55
C ARG A 185 2.48 -26.93 -20.58
N SER A 186 1.19 -27.06 -20.26
CA SER A 186 0.67 -28.00 -19.27
C SER A 186 1.38 -27.88 -17.91
N TRP A 187 1.80 -26.67 -17.55
CA TRP A 187 2.43 -26.44 -16.24
C TRP A 187 1.41 -26.64 -15.13
N GLN A 188 1.77 -27.47 -14.18
CA GLN A 188 0.89 -27.79 -13.08
C GLN A 188 0.64 -26.56 -12.20
N VAL A 189 -0.62 -26.12 -12.15
CA VAL A 189 -1.05 -25.04 -11.27
C VAL A 189 -1.10 -25.52 -9.83
N TYR A 190 -0.59 -24.71 -8.92
CA TYR A 190 -0.54 -25.03 -7.50
C TYR A 190 -1.94 -25.14 -6.89
N ASN A 191 -2.15 -26.21 -6.14
CA ASN A 191 -3.34 -26.43 -5.35
C ASN A 191 -3.00 -26.25 -3.86
N GLU A 192 -3.55 -25.18 -3.26
CA GLU A 192 -3.27 -24.79 -1.88
C GLU A 192 -3.72 -25.87 -0.86
N GLN A 193 -4.87 -26.52 -1.10
CA GLN A 193 -5.40 -27.52 -0.18
C GLN A 193 -4.53 -28.79 -0.15
N ARG A 194 -4.09 -29.24 -1.33
CA ARG A 194 -3.29 -30.47 -1.49
C ARG A 194 -1.79 -30.22 -1.39
N HIS A 195 -1.35 -28.95 -1.44
CA HIS A 195 0.04 -28.56 -1.51
C HIS A 195 0.81 -29.23 -2.67
N THR A 196 0.17 -29.32 -3.84
CA THR A 196 0.69 -29.93 -5.06
C THR A 196 0.65 -28.94 -6.21
N GLY A 197 1.42 -29.21 -7.28
CA GLY A 197 1.56 -28.31 -8.42
C GLY A 197 2.71 -27.32 -8.24
N LEU A 198 3.01 -26.56 -9.27
CA LEU A 198 4.20 -25.70 -9.38
C LEU A 198 3.87 -24.21 -9.40
N VAL A 199 3.04 -23.76 -10.36
CA VAL A 199 2.80 -22.32 -10.59
C VAL A 199 1.77 -21.80 -9.59
N ARG A 200 2.17 -20.85 -8.75
CA ARG A 200 1.35 -20.27 -7.67
C ARG A 200 0.77 -18.91 -8.02
N HIS A 201 1.63 -17.99 -8.49
CA HIS A 201 1.21 -16.61 -8.81
C HIS A 201 1.89 -16.12 -10.07
N LEU A 202 1.22 -15.19 -10.75
CA LEU A 202 1.76 -14.38 -11.83
C LEU A 202 1.95 -12.95 -11.32
N GLY A 203 3.19 -12.49 -11.26
CA GLY A 203 3.57 -11.12 -10.93
C GLY A 203 3.89 -10.33 -12.19
N LEU A 204 3.32 -9.15 -12.34
CA LEU A 204 3.63 -8.18 -13.38
C LEU A 204 3.96 -6.85 -12.73
N ARG A 205 5.03 -6.21 -13.17
CA ARG A 205 5.42 -4.87 -12.73
C ARG A 205 5.82 -4.06 -13.95
N ILE A 206 5.48 -2.78 -13.97
CA ILE A 206 5.83 -1.85 -15.04
C ILE A 206 6.49 -0.60 -14.47
N GLY A 207 7.55 -0.13 -15.12
CA GLY A 207 8.03 1.22 -14.95
C GLY A 207 7.08 2.17 -15.66
N ARG A 208 6.37 2.99 -14.89
CA ARG A 208 5.32 3.89 -15.42
C ARG A 208 5.87 4.81 -16.50
N ARG A 209 7.07 5.35 -16.29
CA ARG A 209 7.72 6.32 -17.20
C ARG A 209 8.63 5.68 -18.23
N THR A 210 9.24 4.55 -17.91
CA THR A 210 10.12 3.83 -18.85
C THR A 210 9.33 2.92 -19.79
N GLY A 211 8.17 2.41 -19.34
CA GLY A 211 7.40 1.40 -20.06
C GLY A 211 7.98 -0.02 -19.93
N GLU A 212 9.10 -0.20 -19.23
CA GLU A 212 9.71 -1.50 -19.01
C GLU A 212 8.82 -2.38 -18.13
N ILE A 213 8.67 -3.65 -18.53
CA ILE A 213 7.85 -4.62 -17.80
C ILE A 213 8.74 -5.75 -17.29
N LEU A 214 8.47 -6.19 -16.05
CA LEU A 214 9.09 -7.35 -15.44
C LEU A 214 8.00 -8.39 -15.13
N LEU A 215 8.19 -9.62 -15.63
CA LEU A 215 7.32 -10.75 -15.38
C LEU A 215 7.95 -11.67 -14.34
N THR A 216 7.16 -12.11 -13.37
CA THR A 216 7.60 -13.05 -12.35
C THR A 216 6.58 -14.16 -12.19
N LEU A 217 7.01 -15.40 -12.33
CA LEU A 217 6.22 -16.54 -11.87
C LEU A 217 6.67 -16.93 -10.47
N VAL A 218 5.71 -16.97 -9.54
CA VAL A 218 5.95 -17.56 -8.22
C VAL A 218 5.67 -19.05 -8.32
N VAL A 219 6.69 -19.87 -8.01
CA VAL A 219 6.64 -21.31 -8.16
C VAL A 219 6.96 -22.00 -6.84
N LYS A 220 6.44 -23.22 -6.67
CA LYS A 220 6.77 -24.05 -5.51
C LYS A 220 8.19 -24.59 -5.57
N ASP A 221 8.66 -24.94 -6.77
CA ASP A 221 9.98 -25.51 -7.04
C ASP A 221 10.58 -24.89 -8.30
N TRP A 222 11.93 -24.91 -8.40
CA TRP A 222 12.65 -24.36 -9.54
C TRP A 222 12.44 -25.12 -10.85
N ASN A 223 12.10 -26.40 -10.76
CA ASN A 223 11.97 -27.28 -11.92
C ASN A 223 10.65 -27.05 -12.66
N LEU A 224 10.57 -25.96 -13.42
CA LEU A 224 9.46 -25.65 -14.33
C LEU A 224 9.88 -26.01 -15.77
N PRO A 225 9.36 -27.11 -16.35
CA PRO A 225 9.84 -27.61 -17.62
C PRO A 225 9.69 -26.61 -18.77
N GLY A 226 10.76 -26.40 -19.54
CA GLY A 226 10.77 -25.51 -20.71
C GLY A 226 10.60 -24.01 -20.39
N ILE A 227 10.81 -23.59 -19.15
CA ILE A 227 10.69 -22.18 -18.76
C ILE A 227 11.70 -21.28 -19.47
N GLN A 228 12.92 -21.81 -19.73
CA GLN A 228 13.95 -21.04 -20.42
C GLN A 228 13.50 -20.63 -21.84
N ASP A 229 13.00 -21.60 -22.60
CA ASP A 229 12.51 -21.36 -23.97
C ASP A 229 11.30 -20.42 -23.96
N GLN A 230 10.37 -20.63 -23.02
CA GLN A 230 9.19 -19.79 -22.90
C GLN A 230 9.54 -18.35 -22.50
N ALA A 231 10.51 -18.17 -21.62
CA ALA A 231 10.97 -16.85 -21.22
C ALA A 231 11.59 -16.08 -22.41
N GLN A 232 12.40 -16.75 -23.22
CA GLN A 232 12.95 -16.16 -24.45
C GLN A 232 11.85 -15.82 -25.47
N GLU A 233 10.84 -16.69 -25.59
CA GLU A 233 9.69 -16.44 -26.47
C GLU A 233 8.91 -15.21 -26.00
N TRP A 234 8.67 -15.04 -24.71
CA TRP A 234 7.99 -13.85 -24.15
C TRP A 234 8.81 -12.58 -24.39
N LEU A 235 10.13 -12.58 -24.14
CA LEU A 235 11.00 -11.42 -24.41
C LEU A 235 10.97 -11.02 -25.90
N LYS A 236 10.92 -12.01 -26.80
CA LYS A 236 10.81 -11.75 -28.25
C LYS A 236 9.43 -11.20 -28.63
N ARG A 237 8.36 -11.70 -28.00
CA ARG A 237 6.96 -11.32 -28.29
C ARG A 237 6.61 -9.94 -27.78
N TYR A 238 7.20 -9.55 -26.63
CA TYR A 238 6.92 -8.28 -25.96
C TYR A 238 8.20 -7.44 -25.79
N PRO A 239 8.48 -6.50 -26.68
CA PRO A 239 9.70 -5.67 -26.62
C PRO A 239 9.86 -4.87 -25.31
N GLN A 240 8.73 -4.53 -24.64
CA GLN A 240 8.76 -3.83 -23.35
C GLN A 240 9.05 -4.77 -22.16
N LEU A 241 8.95 -6.09 -22.35
CA LEU A 241 9.30 -7.06 -21.31
C LEU A 241 10.83 -7.16 -21.24
N VAL A 242 11.43 -6.60 -20.19
CA VAL A 242 12.89 -6.55 -20.03
C VAL A 242 13.45 -7.76 -19.30
N GLY A 243 12.62 -8.50 -18.56
CA GLY A 243 13.06 -9.67 -17.82
C GLY A 243 11.94 -10.60 -17.40
N VAL A 244 12.30 -11.88 -17.28
CA VAL A 244 11.45 -12.95 -16.76
C VAL A 244 12.15 -13.59 -15.58
N CYS A 245 11.49 -13.59 -14.42
CA CYS A 245 12.02 -14.13 -13.18
C CYS A 245 11.16 -15.29 -12.66
N LEU A 246 11.79 -16.21 -11.92
CA LEU A 246 11.10 -17.14 -11.03
C LEU A 246 11.39 -16.74 -9.59
N ASN A 247 10.35 -16.74 -8.77
CA ASN A 247 10.47 -16.65 -7.32
C ASN A 247 10.00 -17.98 -6.71
N ARG A 248 10.84 -18.60 -5.88
CA ARG A 248 10.51 -19.87 -5.23
C ARG A 248 9.86 -19.63 -3.88
N ASN A 249 8.63 -20.11 -3.76
CA ASN A 249 7.91 -20.16 -2.48
C ASN A 249 7.40 -21.58 -2.22
N PRO A 250 8.16 -22.44 -1.54
CA PRO A 250 7.77 -23.82 -1.26
C PRO A 250 6.77 -23.93 -0.10
N GLU A 251 6.61 -22.88 0.72
CA GLU A 251 5.91 -22.94 1.99
C GLU A 251 4.38 -22.88 1.85
N ARG A 252 3.66 -23.46 2.80
CA ARG A 252 2.22 -23.24 3.02
C ARG A 252 2.01 -21.92 3.78
N THR A 253 2.00 -20.82 3.07
CA THR A 253 1.91 -19.48 3.65
C THR A 253 1.06 -18.56 2.79
N ASN A 254 0.48 -17.53 3.41
CA ASN A 254 -0.18 -16.44 2.69
C ASN A 254 0.80 -15.43 2.08
N ALA A 255 2.10 -15.53 2.41
CA ALA A 255 3.12 -14.75 1.72
C ALA A 255 3.19 -15.17 0.24
N ILE A 256 3.15 -14.20 -0.65
CA ILE A 256 3.16 -14.46 -2.10
C ILE A 256 4.57 -14.84 -2.55
N PHE A 257 5.55 -13.99 -2.23
CA PHE A 257 6.94 -14.21 -2.58
C PHE A 257 7.66 -15.03 -1.52
N GLY A 258 8.50 -15.98 -1.97
CA GLY A 258 9.49 -16.63 -1.13
C GLY A 258 10.79 -15.84 -1.10
N LEU A 259 11.80 -16.37 -0.40
CA LEU A 259 13.06 -15.68 -0.16
C LEU A 259 13.98 -15.60 -1.38
N GLU A 260 13.85 -16.52 -2.32
CA GLU A 260 14.78 -16.61 -3.45
C GLU A 260 14.11 -16.25 -4.77
N THR A 261 14.74 -15.33 -5.52
CA THR A 261 14.34 -14.95 -6.88
C THR A 261 15.50 -15.16 -7.85
N ARG A 262 15.23 -15.77 -9.02
CA ARG A 262 16.19 -15.99 -10.11
C ARG A 262 15.69 -15.36 -11.39
N CYS A 263 16.54 -14.63 -12.07
CA CYS A 263 16.30 -14.19 -13.44
C CYS A 263 16.52 -15.38 -14.39
N ILE A 264 15.52 -15.67 -15.20
CA ILE A 264 15.56 -16.78 -16.18
C ILE A 264 16.02 -16.27 -17.55
N ALA A 265 15.54 -15.07 -17.92
CA ALA A 265 15.93 -14.43 -19.16
C ALA A 265 15.80 -12.91 -19.04
N GLY A 266 16.67 -12.18 -19.74
CA GLY A 266 16.70 -10.71 -19.71
C GLY A 266 17.33 -10.14 -18.44
N LEU A 267 16.78 -9.07 -17.90
CA LEU A 267 17.26 -8.36 -16.72
C LEU A 267 16.53 -8.82 -15.44
N PRO A 268 17.23 -8.87 -14.28
CA PRO A 268 16.61 -9.22 -13.00
C PRO A 268 15.80 -8.04 -12.39
N TYR A 269 15.69 -6.92 -13.06
CA TYR A 269 15.00 -5.70 -12.63
C TYR A 269 14.41 -4.98 -13.83
N LEU A 270 13.45 -4.11 -13.58
CA LEU A 270 13.04 -3.05 -14.50
C LEU A 270 13.57 -1.71 -14.01
N ARG A 271 13.63 -0.72 -14.91
CA ARG A 271 13.94 0.66 -14.57
C ARG A 271 12.66 1.47 -14.40
N GLU A 272 12.66 2.36 -13.41
CA GLU A 272 11.61 3.35 -13.19
C GLU A 272 12.25 4.72 -12.95
N LYS A 273 11.64 5.78 -13.47
CA LYS A 273 12.03 7.15 -13.15
C LYS A 273 11.15 7.69 -12.04
N PHE A 274 11.78 8.16 -10.96
CA PHE A 274 11.09 8.70 -9.79
C PHE A 274 11.91 9.88 -9.22
N ALA A 275 11.28 11.04 -9.07
CA ALA A 275 11.94 12.24 -8.55
C ALA A 275 13.27 12.56 -9.26
N GLU A 276 13.27 12.55 -10.59
CA GLU A 276 14.45 12.78 -11.47
C GLU A 276 15.60 11.76 -11.31
N LEU A 277 15.38 10.67 -10.57
CA LEU A 277 16.32 9.57 -10.41
C LEU A 277 15.82 8.34 -11.19
N GLU A 278 16.76 7.49 -11.60
CA GLU A 278 16.45 6.19 -12.19
C GLU A 278 16.66 5.09 -11.15
N PHE A 279 15.60 4.36 -10.87
CA PHE A 279 15.60 3.23 -9.93
C PHE A 279 15.57 1.91 -10.68
N GLN A 280 16.43 0.99 -10.30
CA GLN A 280 16.31 -0.41 -10.65
C GLN A 280 15.42 -1.09 -9.60
N VAL A 281 14.33 -1.71 -10.05
CA VAL A 281 13.29 -2.28 -9.19
C VAL A 281 13.17 -3.78 -9.45
N ARG A 282 13.53 -4.59 -8.47
CA ARG A 282 13.47 -6.07 -8.54
C ARG A 282 12.03 -6.57 -8.30
N PRO A 283 11.71 -7.85 -8.63
CA PRO A 283 10.39 -8.44 -8.41
C PRO A 283 9.96 -8.45 -6.94
N ASP A 284 10.90 -8.76 -6.06
CA ASP A 284 10.74 -9.04 -4.63
C ASP A 284 10.88 -7.80 -3.74
N THR A 285 11.42 -6.69 -4.26
CA THR A 285 11.56 -5.46 -3.49
C THR A 285 10.28 -4.62 -3.49
N PHE A 286 10.09 -3.83 -2.43
CA PHE A 286 9.03 -2.85 -2.36
C PHE A 286 9.36 -1.62 -3.21
N PHE A 287 8.36 -1.12 -3.90
CA PHE A 287 8.34 0.20 -4.56
C PHE A 287 6.89 0.68 -4.58
N GLN A 288 6.66 1.97 -4.44
CA GLN A 288 5.33 2.55 -4.37
C GLN A 288 4.49 2.20 -5.60
N VAL A 289 3.24 1.74 -5.37
CA VAL A 289 2.38 1.21 -6.44
C VAL A 289 1.74 2.29 -7.32
N HIS A 290 1.76 3.54 -6.86
CA HIS A 290 1.28 4.72 -7.57
C HIS A 290 2.44 5.74 -7.64
N THR A 291 3.20 5.68 -8.71
CA THR A 291 4.45 6.47 -8.89
C THR A 291 4.18 7.97 -8.77
N GLU A 292 3.14 8.46 -9.43
CA GLU A 292 2.81 9.89 -9.52
C GLU A 292 2.39 10.48 -8.16
N THR A 293 1.51 9.78 -7.42
CA THR A 293 1.11 10.23 -6.07
C THR A 293 2.26 10.13 -5.07
N ALA A 294 3.13 9.13 -5.21
CA ALA A 294 4.31 9.00 -4.35
C ALA A 294 5.29 10.15 -4.56
N GLU A 295 5.50 10.60 -5.80
CA GLU A 295 6.32 11.79 -6.08
C GLU A 295 5.68 13.06 -5.54
N ALA A 296 4.36 13.22 -5.71
CA ALA A 296 3.66 14.38 -5.17
C ALA A 296 3.78 14.43 -3.63
N LEU A 297 3.70 13.27 -2.94
CA LEU A 297 3.93 13.21 -1.49
C LEU A 297 5.38 13.54 -1.13
N LEU A 298 6.36 13.06 -1.88
CA LEU A 298 7.77 13.41 -1.70
C LEU A 298 7.99 14.92 -1.85
N GLN A 299 7.37 15.56 -2.84
CA GLN A 299 7.45 17.03 -3.02
C GLN A 299 6.89 17.78 -1.80
N VAL A 300 5.78 17.30 -1.22
CA VAL A 300 5.25 17.87 0.04
C VAL A 300 6.26 17.68 1.17
N ILE A 301 6.88 16.50 1.30
CA ILE A 301 7.91 16.23 2.32
C ILE A 301 9.11 17.17 2.13
N GLN A 302 9.61 17.33 0.90
CA GLN A 302 10.73 18.23 0.59
C GLN A 302 10.40 19.69 0.91
N SER A 303 9.22 20.15 0.52
CA SER A 303 8.75 21.51 0.80
C SER A 303 8.63 21.79 2.30
N GLU A 304 8.06 20.86 3.07
CA GLU A 304 7.86 20.99 4.52
C GLU A 304 9.20 20.94 5.28
N LEU A 305 10.12 20.10 4.82
CA LEU A 305 11.45 19.99 5.42
C LEU A 305 12.33 21.21 5.12
N ASN A 306 12.11 21.92 4.01
CA ASN A 306 12.89 23.09 3.60
C ASN A 306 14.40 22.91 3.84
N LEU A 307 15.00 21.91 3.23
CA LEU A 307 16.37 21.45 3.47
C LEU A 307 17.40 22.51 3.01
N GLN A 308 18.42 22.73 3.82
CA GLN A 308 19.47 23.76 3.58
C GLN A 308 20.82 23.14 3.16
N GLY A 309 20.92 21.82 3.05
CA GLY A 309 22.13 21.11 2.66
C GLY A 309 23.11 20.81 3.80
N SER A 310 22.79 21.22 5.04
CA SER A 310 23.62 20.97 6.23
C SER A 310 23.15 19.80 7.07
N GLU A 311 21.95 19.30 6.84
CA GLU A 311 21.25 18.34 7.67
C GLU A 311 21.82 16.92 7.57
N VAL A 312 21.63 16.16 8.64
CA VAL A 312 21.83 14.72 8.68
C VAL A 312 20.45 14.05 8.74
N LEU A 313 20.13 13.27 7.68
CA LEU A 313 18.88 12.52 7.54
C LEU A 313 19.08 11.06 7.95
N LEU A 314 18.18 10.53 8.77
CA LEU A 314 18.04 9.09 9.03
C LEU A 314 16.69 8.61 8.50
N ASP A 315 16.70 7.71 7.53
CA ASP A 315 15.53 6.99 7.03
C ASP A 315 15.52 5.58 7.64
N THR A 316 14.55 5.30 8.49
CA THR A 316 14.55 4.08 9.31
C THR A 316 13.91 2.86 8.64
N TYR A 317 13.27 3.03 7.49
CA TYR A 317 12.65 1.93 6.70
C TYR A 317 12.86 2.21 5.21
N CYS A 318 14.13 2.33 4.81
CA CYS A 318 14.48 2.96 3.53
C CYS A 318 14.14 2.14 2.27
N GLY A 319 13.86 0.83 2.40
CA GLY A 319 13.64 -0.03 1.25
C GLY A 319 14.80 0.03 0.26
N ILE A 320 14.49 0.26 -1.01
CA ILE A 320 15.50 0.44 -2.08
C ILE A 320 15.97 1.89 -2.22
N GLY A 321 15.71 2.74 -1.22
CA GLY A 321 16.11 4.15 -1.20
C GLY A 321 15.10 5.10 -1.87
N THR A 322 13.85 4.70 -2.03
CA THR A 322 12.85 5.46 -2.81
C THR A 322 12.64 6.89 -2.29
N LEU A 323 12.56 7.08 -0.97
CA LEU A 323 12.48 8.41 -0.35
C LEU A 323 13.87 8.93 0.04
N THR A 324 14.78 8.04 0.48
CA THR A 324 16.12 8.39 0.93
C THR A 324 16.95 9.09 -0.14
N LEU A 325 17.00 8.53 -1.36
CA LEU A 325 17.91 9.01 -2.41
C LEU A 325 17.54 10.41 -2.95
N PRO A 326 16.27 10.72 -3.23
CA PRO A 326 15.89 12.08 -3.61
C PRO A 326 16.18 13.11 -2.51
N LEU A 327 15.98 12.75 -1.22
CA LEU A 327 16.29 13.62 -0.08
C LEU A 327 17.80 13.75 0.14
N ALA A 328 18.59 12.69 -0.13
CA ALA A 328 20.04 12.72 -0.01
C ALA A 328 20.70 13.79 -0.87
N LYS A 329 20.10 14.15 -2.04
CA LYS A 329 20.57 15.25 -2.89
C LYS A 329 20.51 16.63 -2.22
N GLN A 330 19.75 16.78 -1.15
CA GLN A 330 19.43 18.04 -0.50
C GLN A 330 19.95 18.13 0.94
N VAL A 331 20.68 17.13 1.42
CA VAL A 331 21.23 17.09 2.78
C VAL A 331 22.74 16.85 2.77
N LYS A 332 23.40 17.14 3.88
CA LYS A 332 24.86 16.87 4.05
C LYS A 332 25.15 15.37 4.03
N LYS A 333 24.31 14.59 4.70
CA LYS A 333 24.49 13.14 4.82
C LYS A 333 23.11 12.46 5.02
N ALA A 334 22.89 11.35 4.33
CA ALA A 334 21.74 10.49 4.56
C ALA A 334 22.18 9.10 5.03
N MET A 335 21.35 8.47 5.85
CA MET A 335 21.54 7.09 6.31
C MET A 335 20.21 6.36 6.18
N GLY A 336 20.24 5.13 5.64
CA GLY A 336 19.08 4.27 5.50
C GLY A 336 19.22 3.00 6.33
N LEU A 337 18.17 2.62 7.04
CA LEU A 337 18.05 1.33 7.73
C LEU A 337 16.99 0.49 7.03
N GLU A 338 17.28 -0.77 6.76
CA GLU A 338 16.34 -1.70 6.13
C GLU A 338 16.59 -3.12 6.60
N LEU A 339 15.51 -3.86 6.84
CA LEU A 339 15.58 -5.23 7.34
C LEU A 339 16.03 -6.23 6.26
N GLN A 340 15.61 -6.01 5.01
CA GLN A 340 15.84 -6.94 3.91
C GLN A 340 17.20 -6.69 3.24
N PRO A 341 18.16 -7.64 3.29
CA PRO A 341 19.49 -7.47 2.68
C PRO A 341 19.43 -7.14 1.19
N GLU A 342 18.51 -7.76 0.46
CA GLU A 342 18.33 -7.58 -0.99
C GLU A 342 17.84 -6.15 -1.33
N ALA A 343 17.03 -5.55 -0.45
CA ALA A 343 16.60 -4.17 -0.61
C ALA A 343 17.74 -3.19 -0.32
N VAL A 344 18.57 -3.46 0.70
CA VAL A 344 19.79 -2.67 1.00
C VAL A 344 20.78 -2.74 -0.15
N GLU A 345 21.06 -3.93 -0.69
CA GLU A 345 21.91 -4.09 -1.86
C GLU A 345 21.39 -3.26 -3.04
N GLN A 346 20.10 -3.33 -3.30
CA GLN A 346 19.47 -2.56 -4.36
C GLN A 346 19.51 -1.04 -4.09
N ALA A 347 19.39 -0.60 -2.84
CA ALA A 347 19.53 0.81 -2.47
C ALA A 347 20.95 1.33 -2.76
N ILE A 348 21.97 0.54 -2.44
CA ILE A 348 23.39 0.85 -2.75
C ILE A 348 23.60 0.94 -4.27
N LEU A 349 23.06 0.00 -5.04
CA LEU A 349 23.14 0.02 -6.51
C LEU A 349 22.42 1.24 -7.09
N ASN A 350 21.23 1.59 -6.59
CA ASN A 350 20.48 2.76 -7.00
C ASN A 350 21.24 4.07 -6.66
N ALA A 351 21.86 4.16 -5.48
CA ALA A 351 22.68 5.29 -5.10
C ALA A 351 23.88 5.47 -6.07
N LYS A 352 24.59 4.37 -6.34
CA LYS A 352 25.72 4.36 -7.28
C LYS A 352 25.29 4.75 -8.69
N HIS A 353 24.19 4.20 -9.18
CA HIS A 353 23.64 4.48 -10.51
C HIS A 353 23.30 5.97 -10.69
N ASN A 354 22.77 6.59 -9.63
CA ASN A 354 22.42 8.02 -9.63
C ASN A 354 23.55 8.94 -9.12
N HIS A 355 24.76 8.45 -8.96
CA HIS A 355 25.94 9.21 -8.51
C HIS A 355 25.75 9.89 -7.14
N ILE A 356 24.94 9.34 -6.24
CA ILE A 356 24.71 9.84 -4.89
C ILE A 356 25.73 9.20 -3.94
N GLN A 357 26.65 10.01 -3.39
CA GLN A 357 27.80 9.53 -2.62
C GLN A 357 27.67 9.82 -1.11
N ASN A 358 26.79 10.72 -0.71
CA ASN A 358 26.59 11.15 0.68
C ASN A 358 25.55 10.30 1.43
N VAL A 359 25.31 9.06 0.99
CA VAL A 359 24.36 8.12 1.60
C VAL A 359 25.05 6.82 2.00
N CYS A 360 24.64 6.25 3.12
CA CYS A 360 25.03 4.89 3.52
C CYS A 360 23.80 4.12 4.02
N PHE A 361 23.82 2.79 3.80
CA PHE A 361 22.72 1.91 4.14
C PHE A 361 23.19 0.80 5.08
N TYR A 362 22.32 0.40 6.03
CA TYR A 362 22.60 -0.61 7.02
C TYR A 362 21.49 -1.67 7.03
N THR A 363 21.89 -2.94 7.02
CA THR A 363 20.95 -4.07 7.06
C THR A 363 20.66 -4.46 8.50
N GLY A 364 19.40 -4.47 8.89
CA GLY A 364 18.95 -4.97 10.20
C GLY A 364 17.65 -4.37 10.64
N ALA A 365 17.09 -4.92 11.73
CA ALA A 365 15.86 -4.43 12.31
C ALA A 365 16.08 -3.05 12.96
N VAL A 366 15.20 -2.11 12.67
CA VAL A 366 15.29 -0.71 13.14
C VAL A 366 15.32 -0.64 14.65
N GLU A 367 14.50 -1.43 15.33
CA GLU A 367 14.44 -1.52 16.79
C GLU A 367 15.73 -2.03 17.44
N LYS A 368 16.63 -2.63 16.65
CA LYS A 368 17.95 -3.08 17.11
C LYS A 368 19.06 -2.11 16.74
N LEU A 369 19.04 -1.58 15.50
CA LEU A 369 20.10 -0.73 14.98
C LEU A 369 20.01 0.69 15.54
N PHE A 370 18.83 1.32 15.48
CA PHE A 370 18.68 2.74 15.81
C PHE A 370 19.13 3.08 17.23
N PRO A 371 18.81 2.29 18.30
CA PRO A 371 19.29 2.57 19.67
C PRO A 371 20.80 2.51 19.84
N GLN A 372 21.51 1.80 18.95
CA GLN A 372 22.96 1.59 19.01
C GLN A 372 23.75 2.59 18.16
N MET A 373 23.05 3.41 17.35
CA MET A 373 23.70 4.39 16.51
C MET A 373 24.13 5.61 17.32
N GLU A 374 25.43 5.88 17.32
CA GLU A 374 26.01 7.11 17.92
C GLU A 374 25.89 8.28 16.93
N ILE A 375 24.65 8.70 16.63
CA ILE A 375 24.34 9.77 15.70
C ILE A 375 23.32 10.73 16.30
N SER A 376 23.37 11.98 15.87
CA SER A 376 22.36 13.00 16.16
C SER A 376 21.74 13.47 14.82
N PRO A 377 20.71 12.79 14.32
CA PRO A 377 20.08 13.19 13.06
C PRO A 377 19.24 14.47 13.29
N ASP A 378 19.29 15.38 12.32
CA ASP A 378 18.42 16.57 12.28
C ASP A 378 17.01 16.21 11.86
N ILE A 379 16.89 15.13 11.08
CA ILE A 379 15.62 14.63 10.53
C ILE A 379 15.58 13.11 10.64
N VAL A 380 14.47 12.58 11.15
CA VAL A 380 14.16 11.15 11.07
C VAL A 380 12.94 10.95 10.20
N LEU A 381 13.09 10.16 9.14
CA LEU A 381 12.00 9.69 8.29
C LEU A 381 11.60 8.27 8.73
N LEU A 382 10.31 8.06 8.95
CA LEU A 382 9.69 6.80 9.33
C LEU A 382 8.71 6.37 8.23
N ASP A 383 8.82 5.15 7.73
CA ASP A 383 7.81 4.51 6.86
C ASP A 383 7.62 3.04 7.28
N PRO A 384 7.14 2.79 8.51
CA PRO A 384 7.06 1.45 9.08
C PRO A 384 5.97 0.61 8.41
N PRO A 385 6.01 -0.73 8.56
CA PRO A 385 4.95 -1.61 8.14
C PRO A 385 3.63 -1.32 8.87
N ARG A 386 2.52 -1.94 8.41
CA ARG A 386 1.15 -1.74 8.94
C ARG A 386 1.00 -1.83 10.47
N LYS A 387 1.89 -2.52 11.16
CA LYS A 387 1.89 -2.60 12.64
C LYS A 387 2.33 -1.30 13.33
N GLY A 388 2.87 -0.35 12.59
CA GLY A 388 3.50 0.87 13.11
C GLY A 388 4.90 0.61 13.64
N CYS A 389 5.49 1.61 14.31
CA CYS A 389 6.79 1.50 14.94
C CYS A 389 6.78 0.55 16.13
N ASP A 390 7.89 -0.16 16.33
CA ASP A 390 8.16 -0.84 17.60
C ASP A 390 8.30 0.18 18.71
N ARG A 391 7.94 -0.22 19.94
CA ARG A 391 8.03 0.65 21.11
C ARG A 391 9.44 1.17 21.35
N THR A 392 10.44 0.34 21.11
CA THR A 392 11.87 0.70 21.24
C THR A 392 12.24 1.85 20.29
N VAL A 393 11.68 1.88 19.07
CA VAL A 393 11.90 2.98 18.11
C VAL A 393 11.33 4.29 18.65
N ILE A 394 10.10 4.27 19.18
CA ILE A 394 9.45 5.44 19.79
C ILE A 394 10.26 5.94 21.00
N GLU A 395 10.69 5.04 21.88
CA GLU A 395 11.52 5.38 23.06
C GLU A 395 12.87 5.97 22.65
N THR A 396 13.47 5.46 21.57
CA THR A 396 14.74 5.99 21.03
C THR A 396 14.55 7.41 20.47
N LEU A 397 13.46 7.68 19.76
CA LEU A 397 13.11 9.02 19.26
C LEU A 397 12.90 10.01 20.41
N LEU A 398 12.18 9.60 21.46
CA LEU A 398 11.96 10.44 22.65
C LEU A 398 13.25 10.71 23.45
N LYS A 399 14.23 9.80 23.39
CA LYS A 399 15.53 9.94 24.02
C LYS A 399 16.50 10.81 23.20
N SER A 400 16.61 10.51 21.89
CA SER A 400 17.55 11.21 20.98
C SER A 400 17.05 12.59 20.55
N LYS A 401 15.72 12.81 20.60
CA LYS A 401 15.05 14.07 20.33
C LYS A 401 15.48 14.74 19.01
N PRO A 402 15.41 14.06 17.86
CA PRO A 402 15.70 14.72 16.60
C PRO A 402 14.79 15.95 16.41
N PRO A 403 15.30 17.09 15.87
CA PRO A 403 14.51 18.31 15.72
C PRO A 403 13.24 18.12 14.90
N ARG A 404 13.27 17.26 13.87
CA ARG A 404 12.15 17.02 12.95
C ARG A 404 11.94 15.53 12.71
N ILE A 405 10.68 15.12 12.66
CA ILE A 405 10.28 13.75 12.31
C ILE A 405 9.24 13.85 11.22
N VAL A 406 9.41 13.04 10.15
CA VAL A 406 8.38 12.78 9.14
C VAL A 406 7.95 11.32 9.29
N TYR A 407 6.66 11.10 9.52
CA TYR A 407 6.11 9.76 9.70
C TYR A 407 5.11 9.45 8.57
N VAL A 408 5.52 8.65 7.61
CA VAL A 408 4.66 8.10 6.54
C VAL A 408 4.02 6.81 7.04
N SER A 409 2.74 6.59 6.76
CA SER A 409 2.02 5.39 7.20
C SER A 409 0.88 5.00 6.29
N CYS A 410 0.78 3.72 5.98
CA CYS A 410 -0.35 3.11 5.28
C CYS A 410 -1.49 2.63 6.22
N LYS A 411 -1.39 2.87 7.54
CA LYS A 411 -2.42 2.49 8.52
C LYS A 411 -2.62 3.61 9.54
N VAL A 412 -3.65 4.42 9.31
CA VAL A 412 -3.93 5.62 10.12
C VAL A 412 -4.15 5.35 11.61
N ALA A 413 -4.68 4.17 11.98
CA ALA A 413 -4.87 3.81 13.38
C ALA A 413 -3.54 3.63 14.13
N THR A 414 -2.54 3.00 13.50
CA THR A 414 -1.20 2.84 14.10
C THR A 414 -0.43 4.15 14.06
N LEU A 415 -0.58 4.96 13.02
CA LEU A 415 -0.05 6.32 12.98
C LEU A 415 -0.56 7.15 14.16
N ALA A 416 -1.87 7.21 14.36
CA ALA A 416 -2.48 7.97 15.46
C ALA A 416 -2.00 7.50 16.83
N ARG A 417 -1.83 6.17 17.04
CA ARG A 417 -1.26 5.59 18.25
C ARG A 417 0.17 6.08 18.50
N ASP A 418 1.01 6.01 17.50
CA ASP A 418 2.43 6.33 17.61
C ASP A 418 2.64 7.85 17.78
N LEU A 419 1.87 8.66 17.06
CA LEU A 419 1.87 10.13 17.21
C LEU A 419 1.46 10.55 18.63
N LYS A 420 0.45 9.87 19.22
CA LYS A 420 0.08 10.10 20.62
C LYS A 420 1.27 9.93 21.58
N LEU A 421 2.06 8.87 21.38
CA LEU A 421 3.25 8.59 22.21
C LEU A 421 4.34 9.64 21.99
N LEU A 422 4.60 10.04 20.74
CA LEU A 422 5.61 11.05 20.40
C LEU A 422 5.24 12.45 20.92
N CYS A 423 3.97 12.83 20.84
CA CYS A 423 3.49 14.13 21.31
C CYS A 423 3.15 14.16 22.81
N GLN A 424 3.25 13.02 23.50
CA GLN A 424 2.99 12.92 24.92
C GLN A 424 3.90 13.89 25.69
N ASN A 425 3.34 14.54 26.71
CA ASN A 425 4.03 15.52 27.55
C ASN A 425 4.63 16.72 26.77
N GLY A 426 4.16 16.98 25.57
CA GLY A 426 4.59 18.12 24.77
C GLY A 426 6.02 18.02 24.24
N VAL A 427 6.58 16.81 24.11
CA VAL A 427 7.94 16.62 23.55
C VAL A 427 7.95 17.01 22.08
N TYR A 428 7.01 16.50 21.30
CA TYR A 428 6.82 16.90 19.90
C TYR A 428 5.46 17.57 19.69
N SER A 429 5.42 18.50 18.76
CA SER A 429 4.21 19.11 18.24
C SER A 429 3.91 18.56 16.85
N LEU A 430 2.67 18.07 16.63
CA LEU A 430 2.17 17.70 15.32
C LEU A 430 1.81 18.96 14.54
N THR A 431 2.57 19.30 13.51
CA THR A 431 2.42 20.55 12.75
C THR A 431 1.54 20.40 11.53
N ARG A 432 1.54 19.23 10.89
CA ARG A 432 0.81 18.95 9.65
C ARG A 432 0.58 17.47 9.47
N VAL A 433 -0.52 17.09 8.82
CA VAL A 433 -0.76 15.73 8.32
C VAL A 433 -1.25 15.83 6.88
N GLN A 434 -0.50 15.25 5.95
CA GLN A 434 -0.83 15.18 4.54
C GLN A 434 -1.30 13.77 4.18
N PRO A 435 -2.62 13.53 4.04
CA PRO A 435 -3.11 12.29 3.46
C PRO A 435 -2.81 12.22 1.95
N ALA A 436 -2.62 11.01 1.43
CA ALA A 436 -2.38 10.77 0.01
C ALA A 436 -3.09 9.52 -0.49
N ASP A 437 -3.65 9.57 -1.69
CA ASP A 437 -4.36 8.46 -2.29
C ASP A 437 -3.46 7.61 -3.20
N PHE A 438 -2.76 6.63 -2.60
CA PHE A 438 -1.98 5.63 -3.34
C PHE A 438 -2.83 4.46 -3.85
N PHE A 439 -4.06 4.36 -3.37
CA PHE A 439 -4.94 3.20 -3.59
C PHE A 439 -6.36 3.64 -3.97
N GLY A 440 -6.49 4.36 -5.07
CA GLY A 440 -7.79 4.73 -5.63
C GLY A 440 -8.73 3.54 -5.74
N GLN A 441 -10.03 3.73 -5.55
CA GLN A 441 -11.07 2.70 -5.54
C GLN A 441 -11.05 1.77 -4.32
N THR A 442 -10.23 2.08 -3.30
CA THR A 442 -10.16 1.32 -2.05
C THR A 442 -10.28 2.24 -0.83
N ALA A 443 -10.56 1.67 0.34
CA ALA A 443 -10.60 2.39 1.60
C ALA A 443 -9.21 2.75 2.18
N HIS A 444 -8.13 2.30 1.56
CA HIS A 444 -6.79 2.56 2.04
C HIS A 444 -6.37 4.01 1.77
N VAL A 445 -5.73 4.62 2.76
CA VAL A 445 -5.12 5.94 2.67
C VAL A 445 -3.72 5.89 3.27
N GLU A 446 -2.77 6.51 2.58
CA GLU A 446 -1.44 6.84 3.12
C GLU A 446 -1.53 8.21 3.79
N ALA A 447 -0.68 8.46 4.79
CA ALA A 447 -0.59 9.79 5.39
C ALA A 447 0.86 10.06 5.85
N ALA A 448 1.37 11.24 5.53
CA ALA A 448 2.62 11.76 6.10
C ALA A 448 2.29 12.75 7.22
N ALA A 449 2.79 12.50 8.42
CA ALA A 449 2.67 13.38 9.57
C ALA A 449 4.03 14.06 9.83
N PHE A 450 3.99 15.35 10.11
CA PHE A 450 5.16 16.18 10.37
C PHE A 450 5.17 16.61 11.83
N LEU A 451 6.30 16.32 12.50
CA LEU A 451 6.49 16.66 13.92
C LEU A 451 7.75 17.49 14.08
N VAL A 452 7.65 18.49 14.93
CA VAL A 452 8.76 19.35 15.34
C VAL A 452 8.95 19.25 16.84
N LEU A 453 10.21 19.18 17.29
CA LEU A 453 10.55 19.20 18.69
C LEU A 453 10.05 20.51 19.32
N SER A 454 9.28 20.44 20.41
CA SER A 454 8.56 21.62 20.95
C SER A 454 9.51 22.72 21.44
N GLU A 455 10.71 22.40 21.89
CA GLU A 455 11.74 23.37 22.26
C GLU A 455 12.29 24.15 21.04
N PHE A 456 12.31 23.50 19.87
CA PHE A 456 12.77 24.11 18.59
C PHE A 456 11.77 25.14 18.05
N ASN A 457 10.47 24.91 18.30
CA ASN A 457 9.38 25.79 17.82
C ASN A 457 9.36 27.15 18.55
N LYS A 458 9.92 27.24 19.76
CA LYS A 458 10.01 28.52 20.50
C LYS A 458 11.09 29.46 19.95
N GLY A 459 12.09 28.95 19.26
CA GLY A 459 13.19 29.74 18.69
C GLY A 459 12.87 30.39 17.34
N THR A 460 11.98 29.80 16.54
CA THR A 460 11.64 30.33 15.19
C THR A 460 10.59 31.44 15.22
N ASN A 461 9.75 31.52 16.28
CA ASN A 461 8.76 32.60 16.46
C ASN A 461 9.33 33.90 17.06
N SER A 462 10.61 33.94 17.44
CA SER A 462 11.26 35.14 17.99
C SER A 462 12.02 35.97 16.94
N LEU A 463 12.00 35.57 15.67
CA LEU A 463 12.69 36.27 14.56
C LEU A 463 11.73 37.02 13.60
N THR A 464 10.42 37.03 13.92
CA THR A 464 9.41 37.76 13.12
C THR A 464 8.59 38.68 14.02
N THR A 465 9.23 39.62 14.71
CA THR A 465 8.60 40.83 15.29
C THR A 465 9.42 42.05 14.87
#